data_f8c0fcb9436bcb27e908baa6121d82fa
#
_entry.id   f8c0fcb9436bcb27e908baa6121d82fa
#
_cell.length_a   1.000
_cell.length_b   1.000
_cell.length_c   1.000
_cell.angle_alpha   90.00
_cell.angle_beta   90.00
_cell.angle_gamma   90.00
#
_symmetry.space_group_name_H-M   'P 1'
#
loop_
_entity.id
_entity.type
_entity.pdbx_description
1 polymer ?
#
loop_
_entity_poly.entity_id
_entity_poly.type
_entity_poly.pdbx_seq_one_letter_code
_entity_poly.pdbx_strand_id
1 'polypeptide(L)'
;MKITYIKIRNFKSIRDIEICDIENALILVGKNSTGKTSIIDALLLTAGKTQVEDYQYRDANTSIEVSLHIEFSTEDLEYFHKKGTLNKLRDYDAWYQEFCTKLPSFQDNVLSFTCIITPQKKVRYDDGFQKNNPYILEVFPKIYHIDQTRNLEALQNDVFNFYDKESFQKLKDNQCTFDATRTCNRCFQCIGLINKKTPEE
;
A
#
# COMPACT_ATOMS: atom_id res chain seq x y z
N MET A 1 -2.80 0.69 -10.46
CA MET A 1 -1.41 0.43 -9.96
C MET A 1 -1.20 -1.05 -9.72
N LYS A 2 -0.08 -1.61 -10.16
CA LYS A 2 0.31 -2.99 -9.88
C LYS A 2 1.83 -3.09 -9.65
N ILE A 3 2.25 -4.04 -8.80
CA ILE A 3 3.67 -4.38 -8.63
C ILE A 3 4.01 -5.40 -9.70
N THR A 4 5.00 -5.09 -10.55
CA THR A 4 5.41 -5.94 -11.67
C THR A 4 6.71 -6.69 -11.42
N TYR A 5 7.50 -6.21 -10.44
CA TYR A 5 8.80 -6.77 -10.08
C TYR A 5 9.05 -6.64 -8.58
N ILE A 6 9.65 -7.68 -8.01
CA ILE A 6 10.05 -7.72 -6.60
C ILE A 6 11.44 -8.37 -6.52
N LYS A 7 12.39 -7.71 -5.86
CA LYS A 7 13.65 -8.31 -5.45
C LYS A 7 13.88 -8.05 -3.97
N ILE A 8 14.22 -9.10 -3.23
CA ILE A 8 14.44 -9.00 -1.77
C ILE A 8 15.79 -9.60 -1.44
N ARG A 9 16.57 -8.88 -0.65
CA ARG A 9 17.89 -9.31 -0.16
C ARG A 9 17.98 -9.17 1.35
N ASN A 10 18.68 -10.11 1.96
CA ASN A 10 19.05 -10.11 3.38
C ASN A 10 17.88 -10.00 4.35
N PHE A 11 16.72 -10.57 4.03
CA PHE A 11 15.52 -10.46 4.87
C PHE A 11 15.03 -11.82 5.36
N LYS A 12 15.01 -12.03 6.69
CA LYS A 12 14.57 -13.28 7.34
C LYS A 12 15.28 -14.52 6.74
N SER A 13 14.52 -15.46 6.18
CA SER A 13 15.06 -16.63 5.48
C SER A 13 15.58 -16.33 4.07
N ILE A 14 15.26 -15.18 3.53
CA ILE A 14 15.61 -14.79 2.15
C ILE A 14 17.02 -14.24 2.11
N ARG A 15 17.91 -14.90 1.35
CA ARG A 15 19.25 -14.37 1.01
C ARG A 15 19.17 -13.39 -0.14
N ASP A 16 18.66 -13.87 -1.25
CA ASP A 16 18.39 -13.12 -2.48
C ASP A 16 17.29 -13.84 -3.24
N ILE A 17 16.22 -13.14 -3.58
CA ILE A 17 15.13 -13.64 -4.41
C ILE A 17 14.72 -12.55 -5.38
N GLU A 18 14.37 -12.97 -6.58
CA GLU A 18 13.92 -12.09 -7.65
C GLU A 18 12.68 -12.69 -8.30
N ILE A 19 11.63 -11.89 -8.45
CA ILE A 19 10.35 -12.26 -9.01
C ILE A 19 10.01 -11.23 -10.08
N CYS A 20 9.99 -11.68 -11.33
CA CYS A 20 9.74 -10.83 -12.50
C CYS A 20 8.35 -11.13 -13.07
N ASP A 21 7.91 -10.27 -13.98
CA ASP A 21 6.72 -10.48 -14.82
C ASP A 21 5.43 -10.78 -14.03
N ILE A 22 5.26 -10.06 -12.92
CA ILE A 22 4.03 -10.16 -12.14
C ILE A 22 2.94 -9.40 -12.90
N GLU A 23 1.95 -10.13 -13.41
CA GLU A 23 0.83 -9.53 -14.13
C GLU A 23 -0.30 -9.11 -13.18
N ASN A 24 -1.32 -9.97 -13.01
CA ASN A 24 -2.52 -9.65 -12.24
C ASN A 24 -2.52 -10.25 -10.84
N ALA A 25 -1.74 -11.30 -10.61
CA ALA A 25 -1.64 -11.98 -9.33
C ALA A 25 -0.28 -12.67 -9.17
N LEU A 26 0.20 -12.73 -7.94
CA LEU A 26 1.35 -13.53 -7.53
C LEU A 26 0.86 -14.62 -6.57
N ILE A 27 0.98 -15.88 -6.97
CA ILE A 27 0.61 -17.04 -6.16
C ILE A 27 1.89 -17.70 -5.64
N LEU A 28 2.09 -17.65 -4.33
CA LEU A 28 3.24 -18.25 -3.65
C LEU A 28 2.88 -19.62 -3.10
N VAL A 29 3.45 -20.67 -3.67
CA VAL A 29 3.21 -22.07 -3.27
C VAL A 29 4.51 -22.68 -2.75
N GLY A 30 4.44 -23.50 -1.72
CA GLY A 30 5.61 -24.21 -1.17
C GLY A 30 5.34 -24.72 0.23
N LYS A 31 6.28 -25.53 0.75
CA LYS A 31 6.25 -26.05 2.11
C LYS A 31 6.23 -24.90 3.16
N ASN A 32 5.81 -25.22 4.38
CA ASN A 32 5.89 -24.25 5.48
C ASN A 32 7.36 -23.83 5.71
N SER A 33 7.56 -22.60 6.17
CA SER A 33 8.87 -22.01 6.43
C SER A 33 9.79 -21.80 5.22
N THR A 34 9.27 -21.83 3.99
CA THR A 34 10.06 -21.55 2.77
C THR A 34 10.20 -20.05 2.42
N GLY A 35 9.71 -19.16 3.27
CA GLY A 35 9.85 -17.71 3.06
C GLY A 35 8.67 -17.03 2.35
N LYS A 36 7.55 -17.73 2.09
CA LYS A 36 6.37 -17.14 1.45
C LYS A 36 5.85 -15.90 2.21
N THR A 37 5.65 -16.02 3.51
CA THR A 37 5.24 -14.93 4.39
C THR A 37 6.29 -13.82 4.43
N SER A 38 7.58 -14.17 4.35
CA SER A 38 8.66 -13.19 4.35
C SER A 38 8.60 -12.23 3.14
N ILE A 39 8.08 -12.69 1.99
CA ILE A 39 7.86 -11.81 0.82
C ILE A 39 6.78 -10.76 1.14
N ILE A 40 5.68 -11.19 1.74
CA ILE A 40 4.59 -10.29 2.16
C ILE A 40 5.09 -9.31 3.23
N ASP A 41 5.82 -9.81 4.23
CA ASP A 41 6.39 -8.98 5.29
C ASP A 41 7.37 -7.93 4.75
N ALA A 42 8.17 -8.28 3.73
CA ALA A 42 9.07 -7.34 3.07
C ALA A 42 8.31 -6.22 2.34
N LEU A 43 7.19 -6.54 1.70
CA LEU A 43 6.32 -5.53 1.07
C LEU A 43 5.67 -4.61 2.11
N LEU A 44 5.18 -5.15 3.23
CA LEU A 44 4.61 -4.37 4.33
C LEU A 44 5.66 -3.44 4.96
N LEU A 45 6.89 -3.94 5.12
CA LEU A 45 8.02 -3.18 5.60
C LEU A 45 8.36 -2.02 4.65
N THR A 46 8.42 -2.30 3.34
CA THR A 46 8.67 -1.27 2.30
C THR A 46 7.58 -0.21 2.27
N ALA A 47 6.32 -0.59 2.52
CA ALA A 47 5.20 0.34 2.62
C ALA A 47 5.15 1.14 3.93
N GLY A 48 6.11 0.95 4.83
CA GLY A 48 6.13 1.59 6.15
C GLY A 48 5.01 1.14 7.10
N LYS A 49 4.38 -0.01 6.82
CA LYS A 49 3.29 -0.58 7.65
C LYS A 49 3.81 -1.29 8.90
N THR A 50 5.04 -1.77 8.86
CA THR A 50 5.72 -2.45 9.96
C THR A 50 7.10 -1.84 10.18
N GLN A 51 7.62 -2.00 11.39
CA GLN A 51 9.00 -1.62 11.72
C GLN A 51 9.89 -2.85 11.65
N VAL A 52 11.17 -2.64 11.31
CA VAL A 52 12.14 -3.71 11.26
C VAL A 52 12.63 -4.10 12.67
N GLU A 53 12.71 -5.40 12.92
CA GLU A 53 13.28 -5.99 14.13
C GLU A 53 14.63 -6.64 13.83
N ASP A 54 15.51 -6.76 14.84
CA ASP A 54 16.88 -7.27 14.65
C ASP A 54 16.92 -8.69 14.09
N TYR A 55 15.99 -9.55 14.50
CA TYR A 55 15.88 -10.93 14.01
C TYR A 55 15.46 -11.06 12.53
N GLN A 56 15.05 -9.95 11.92
CA GLN A 56 14.63 -9.96 10.52
C GLN A 56 15.80 -9.78 9.55
N TYR A 57 16.97 -9.34 10.04
CA TYR A 57 18.19 -9.34 9.23
C TYR A 57 18.75 -10.76 9.17
N ARG A 58 18.96 -11.27 7.95
CA ARG A 58 19.64 -12.55 7.77
C ARG A 58 21.11 -12.45 8.15
N ASP A 59 21.78 -11.37 7.74
CA ASP A 59 23.11 -10.95 8.18
C ASP A 59 22.96 -9.58 8.84
N ALA A 60 23.24 -9.50 10.13
CA ALA A 60 23.09 -8.30 10.94
C ALA A 60 23.98 -7.11 10.50
N ASN A 61 25.06 -7.40 9.77
CA ASN A 61 26.00 -6.37 9.30
C ASN A 61 25.67 -5.82 7.91
N THR A 62 24.68 -6.42 7.23
CA THR A 62 24.30 -6.08 5.88
C THR A 62 22.89 -5.46 5.87
N SER A 63 22.66 -4.45 5.02
CA SER A 63 21.34 -3.85 4.86
C SER A 63 20.32 -4.84 4.27
N ILE A 64 19.06 -4.68 4.65
CA ILE A 64 17.95 -5.28 3.93
C ILE A 64 17.68 -4.41 2.70
N GLU A 65 17.48 -5.04 1.56
CA GLU A 65 17.14 -4.36 0.31
C GLU A 65 15.87 -4.97 -0.28
N VAL A 66 14.90 -4.11 -0.62
CA VAL A 66 13.66 -4.50 -1.30
C VAL A 66 13.49 -3.60 -2.52
N SER A 67 13.75 -4.13 -3.71
CA SER A 67 13.56 -3.41 -4.96
C SER A 67 12.19 -3.74 -5.55
N LEU A 68 11.48 -2.72 -6.01
CA LEU A 68 10.15 -2.82 -6.58
C LEU A 68 10.06 -2.05 -7.88
N HIS A 69 9.29 -2.60 -8.83
CA HIS A 69 8.75 -1.83 -9.94
C HIS A 69 7.22 -1.77 -9.79
N ILE A 70 6.69 -0.57 -9.90
CA ILE A 70 5.25 -0.29 -9.77
C ILE A 70 4.78 0.35 -11.07
N GLU A 71 3.88 -0.32 -11.76
CA GLU A 71 3.24 0.21 -12.96
C GLU A 71 1.97 0.97 -12.59
N PHE A 72 1.81 2.17 -13.17
CA PHE A 72 0.66 3.03 -13.02
C PHE A 72 -0.19 3.02 -14.29
N SER A 73 -1.49 2.90 -14.14
CA SER A 73 -2.42 3.13 -15.24
C SER A 73 -2.69 4.63 -15.42
N THR A 74 -3.28 5.00 -16.55
CA THR A 74 -3.72 6.38 -16.78
C THR A 74 -4.71 6.84 -15.71
N GLU A 75 -5.62 5.95 -15.28
CA GLU A 75 -6.60 6.24 -14.23
C GLU A 75 -5.92 6.50 -12.88
N ASP A 76 -4.81 5.82 -12.58
CA ASP A 76 -4.03 6.05 -11.36
C ASP A 76 -3.40 7.44 -11.37
N LEU A 77 -2.83 7.87 -12.49
CA LEU A 77 -2.24 9.19 -12.65
C LEU A 77 -3.31 10.29 -12.56
N GLU A 78 -4.45 10.10 -13.20
CA GLU A 78 -5.59 11.02 -13.06
C GLU A 78 -6.10 11.10 -11.62
N TYR A 79 -6.14 9.99 -10.90
CA TYR A 79 -6.51 9.97 -9.49
C TYR A 79 -5.51 10.77 -8.64
N PHE A 80 -4.21 10.61 -8.86
CA PHE A 80 -3.18 11.38 -8.17
C PHE A 80 -3.30 12.87 -8.46
N HIS A 81 -3.54 13.25 -9.72
CA HIS A 81 -3.76 14.63 -10.10
C HIS A 81 -4.99 15.22 -9.39
N LYS A 82 -6.15 14.55 -9.46
CA LYS A 82 -7.39 14.98 -8.78
C LYS A 82 -7.22 15.14 -7.28
N LYS A 83 -6.43 14.28 -6.66
CA LYS A 83 -6.12 14.32 -5.24
C LYS A 83 -5.08 15.38 -4.88
N GLY A 84 -4.36 15.93 -5.86
CA GLY A 84 -3.25 16.85 -5.66
C GLY A 84 -2.05 16.18 -5.00
N THR A 85 -1.81 14.90 -5.29
CA THR A 85 -0.66 14.15 -4.80
C THR A 85 0.61 14.75 -5.38
N LEU A 86 1.62 14.92 -4.54
CA LEU A 86 2.91 15.58 -4.79
C LEU A 86 2.79 17.08 -5.11
N ASN A 87 1.70 17.52 -5.76
CA ASN A 87 1.51 18.90 -6.18
C ASN A 87 0.02 19.21 -6.38
N LYS A 88 -0.41 20.45 -6.13
CA LYS A 88 -1.79 20.92 -6.27
C LYS A 88 -2.02 21.76 -7.55
N LEU A 89 -1.27 21.49 -8.59
CA LEU A 89 -1.48 22.17 -9.89
C LEU A 89 -2.80 21.71 -10.51
N ARG A 90 -3.54 22.68 -11.08
CA ARG A 90 -4.83 22.38 -11.73
C ARG A 90 -4.66 21.80 -13.13
N ASP A 91 -3.62 22.25 -13.84
CA ASP A 91 -3.28 21.76 -15.15
C ASP A 91 -2.62 20.40 -15.07
N TYR A 92 -3.11 19.43 -15.84
CA TYR A 92 -2.60 18.05 -15.80
C TYR A 92 -1.17 17.96 -16.34
N ASP A 93 -0.85 18.65 -17.44
CA ASP A 93 0.47 18.55 -18.06
C ASP A 93 1.54 19.17 -17.16
N ALA A 94 1.25 20.32 -16.55
CA ALA A 94 2.14 20.94 -15.58
C ALA A 94 2.30 20.07 -14.32
N TRP A 95 1.22 19.44 -13.85
CA TRP A 95 1.26 18.51 -12.73
C TRP A 95 2.11 17.27 -13.07
N TYR A 96 1.94 16.70 -14.26
CA TYR A 96 2.67 15.52 -14.70
C TYR A 96 4.17 15.78 -14.86
N GLN A 97 4.58 16.94 -15.37
CA GLN A 97 5.99 17.33 -15.42
C GLN A 97 6.60 17.44 -14.02
N GLU A 98 5.91 18.04 -13.08
CA GLU A 98 6.36 18.13 -11.70
C GLU A 98 6.40 16.75 -11.01
N PHE A 99 5.42 15.89 -11.30
CA PHE A 99 5.38 14.50 -10.84
C PHE A 99 6.63 13.73 -11.31
N CYS A 100 6.98 13.81 -12.59
CA CYS A 100 8.19 13.18 -13.13
C CYS A 100 9.48 13.80 -12.55
N THR A 101 9.50 15.11 -12.28
CA THR A 101 10.64 15.78 -11.66
C THR A 101 10.88 15.28 -10.23
N LYS A 102 9.81 15.04 -9.47
CA LYS A 102 9.90 14.51 -8.10
C LYS A 102 10.18 13.01 -8.05
N LEU A 103 9.82 12.29 -9.09
CA LEU A 103 10.02 10.84 -9.23
C LEU A 103 10.84 10.55 -10.51
N PRO A 104 12.14 10.87 -10.53
CA PRO A 104 12.94 10.76 -11.76
C PRO A 104 13.11 9.33 -12.27
N SER A 105 12.90 8.32 -11.42
CA SER A 105 12.88 6.90 -11.82
C SER A 105 11.54 6.46 -12.43
N PHE A 106 10.56 7.35 -12.51
CA PHE A 106 9.29 7.09 -13.17
C PHE A 106 9.44 7.26 -14.68
N GLN A 107 9.50 6.15 -15.40
CA GLN A 107 9.65 6.08 -16.85
C GLN A 107 8.70 5.03 -17.42
N ASP A 108 8.12 5.30 -18.58
CA ASP A 108 7.20 4.38 -19.26
C ASP A 108 6.06 3.85 -18.36
N ASN A 109 5.53 4.74 -17.53
CA ASN A 109 4.50 4.44 -16.52
C ASN A 109 4.96 3.49 -15.40
N VAL A 110 6.24 3.23 -15.27
CA VAL A 110 6.82 2.37 -14.22
C VAL A 110 7.70 3.20 -13.28
N LEU A 111 7.40 3.14 -12.00
CA LEU A 111 8.25 3.66 -10.93
C LEU A 111 9.14 2.56 -10.39
N SER A 112 10.46 2.75 -10.46
CA SER A 112 11.47 1.80 -10.01
C SER A 112 12.24 2.37 -8.82
N PHE A 113 12.36 1.61 -7.72
CA PHE A 113 13.13 2.03 -6.55
C PHE A 113 13.55 0.85 -5.68
N THR A 114 14.46 1.10 -4.75
CA THR A 114 14.90 0.15 -3.73
C THR A 114 14.72 0.76 -2.34
N CYS A 115 13.91 0.11 -1.51
CA CYS A 115 13.87 0.38 -0.07
C CYS A 115 15.09 -0.27 0.58
N ILE A 116 15.93 0.53 1.21
CA ILE A 116 17.14 0.08 1.89
C ILE A 116 16.99 0.35 3.38
N ILE A 117 17.16 -0.70 4.19
CA ILE A 117 17.11 -0.60 5.64
C ILE A 117 18.46 -0.99 6.19
N THR A 118 19.15 -0.01 6.76
CA THR A 118 20.51 -0.22 7.29
C THR A 118 20.47 -1.04 8.58
N PRO A 119 21.60 -1.65 9.00
CA PRO A 119 21.70 -2.32 10.30
C PRO A 119 21.31 -1.45 11.49
N GLN A 120 21.38 -0.11 11.36
CA GLN A 120 20.93 0.85 12.37
C GLN A 120 19.43 1.18 12.26
N LYS A 121 18.66 0.38 11.50
CA LYS A 121 17.21 0.52 11.28
C LYS A 121 16.80 1.82 10.58
N LYS A 122 17.72 2.49 9.88
CA LYS A 122 17.40 3.67 9.06
C LYS A 122 16.84 3.21 7.72
N VAL A 123 15.63 3.67 7.41
CA VAL A 123 14.94 3.39 6.14
C VAL A 123 15.20 4.52 5.16
N ARG A 124 15.49 4.18 3.92
CA ARG A 124 15.61 5.10 2.80
C ARG A 124 15.08 4.49 1.51
N TYR A 125 14.61 5.33 0.61
CA TYR A 125 14.08 4.93 -0.68
C TYR A 125 14.98 5.48 -1.78
N ASP A 126 15.81 4.61 -2.33
CA ASP A 126 16.77 4.92 -3.39
C ASP A 126 16.11 4.63 -4.74
N ASP A 127 15.97 5.64 -5.58
CA ASP A 127 15.37 5.54 -6.91
C ASP A 127 16.42 5.55 -8.03
N GLY A 128 17.69 5.40 -7.69
CA GLY A 128 18.81 5.46 -8.63
C GLY A 128 19.28 6.87 -8.97
N PHE A 129 18.46 7.89 -8.76
CA PHE A 129 18.80 9.31 -8.95
C PHE A 129 18.99 10.01 -7.61
N GLN A 130 18.16 9.67 -6.63
CA GLN A 130 18.22 10.19 -5.25
C GLN A 130 18.39 9.04 -4.28
N LYS A 131 19.37 9.13 -3.38
CA LYS A 131 19.64 8.09 -2.36
C LYS A 131 18.51 7.95 -1.33
N ASN A 132 17.64 8.94 -1.22
CA ASN A 132 16.44 8.90 -0.38
C ASN A 132 15.39 9.84 -0.94
N ASN A 133 14.48 9.33 -1.75
CA ASN A 133 13.38 10.08 -2.31
C ASN A 133 12.13 9.92 -1.42
N PRO A 134 11.72 10.98 -0.69
CA PRO A 134 10.58 10.91 0.23
C PRO A 134 9.23 10.77 -0.48
N TYR A 135 9.16 11.17 -1.76
CA TYR A 135 7.92 11.19 -2.54
C TYR A 135 7.44 9.79 -2.94
N ILE A 136 8.31 8.78 -2.89
CA ILE A 136 7.96 7.40 -3.22
C ILE A 136 6.81 6.90 -2.35
N LEU A 137 6.84 7.18 -1.05
CA LEU A 137 5.77 6.75 -0.13
C LEU A 137 4.43 7.44 -0.38
N GLU A 138 4.43 8.65 -0.96
CA GLU A 138 3.20 9.38 -1.25
C GLU A 138 2.40 8.74 -2.41
N VAL A 139 3.10 8.05 -3.32
CA VAL A 139 2.53 7.37 -4.47
C VAL A 139 2.50 5.84 -4.31
N PHE A 140 2.97 5.33 -3.17
CA PHE A 140 3.01 3.90 -2.92
C PHE A 140 1.58 3.31 -2.87
N PRO A 141 1.34 2.15 -3.50
CA PRO A 141 0.02 1.52 -3.46
C PRO A 141 -0.40 1.19 -2.03
N LYS A 142 -1.69 1.36 -1.73
CA LYS A 142 -2.23 0.93 -0.45
C LYS A 142 -2.18 -0.58 -0.37
N ILE A 143 -1.45 -1.11 0.60
CA ILE A 143 -1.40 -2.55 0.87
C ILE A 143 -2.44 -2.90 1.93
N TYR A 144 -3.31 -3.85 1.61
CA TYR A 144 -4.25 -4.47 2.54
C TYR A 144 -3.77 -5.88 2.82
N HIS A 145 -3.39 -6.13 4.06
CA HIS A 145 -2.92 -7.44 4.51
C HIS A 145 -4.04 -8.17 5.24
N ILE A 146 -4.45 -9.32 4.71
CA ILE A 146 -5.41 -10.21 5.36
C ILE A 146 -4.61 -11.33 6.01
N ASP A 147 -4.44 -11.26 7.33
CA ASP A 147 -3.72 -12.25 8.12
C ASP A 147 -4.52 -13.57 8.25
N GLN A 148 -3.80 -14.64 8.54
CA GLN A 148 -4.36 -15.98 8.82
C GLN A 148 -5.31 -15.98 10.02
N THR A 149 -5.03 -15.16 11.02
CA THR A 149 -5.87 -14.99 12.21
C THR A 149 -7.21 -14.34 11.90
N ARG A 150 -7.40 -13.83 10.65
CA ARG A 150 -8.61 -13.15 10.21
C ARG A 150 -9.16 -12.25 11.31
N ASN A 151 -8.34 -11.31 11.78
CA ASN A 151 -8.81 -10.31 12.72
C ASN A 151 -9.91 -9.48 12.02
N LEU A 152 -11.15 -9.90 12.24
CA LEU A 152 -12.34 -9.31 11.62
C LEU A 152 -12.46 -7.83 11.96
N GLU A 153 -12.00 -7.41 13.14
CA GLU A 153 -12.02 -6.00 13.56
C GLU A 153 -11.02 -5.16 12.75
N ALA A 154 -9.79 -5.66 12.53
CA ALA A 154 -8.81 -4.99 11.70
C ALA A 154 -9.29 -4.91 10.24
N LEU A 155 -9.81 -6.01 9.69
CA LEU A 155 -10.39 -6.05 8.35
C LEU A 155 -11.59 -5.10 8.22
N GLN A 156 -12.43 -5.03 9.26
CA GLN A 156 -13.57 -4.12 9.30
C GLN A 156 -13.12 -2.66 9.32
N ASN A 157 -12.12 -2.33 10.12
CA ASN A 157 -11.55 -0.99 10.17
C ASN A 157 -10.90 -0.60 8.83
N ASP A 158 -10.23 -1.53 8.16
CA ASP A 158 -9.64 -1.29 6.83
C ASP A 158 -10.74 -1.09 5.78
N VAL A 159 -11.81 -1.89 5.81
CA VAL A 159 -12.98 -1.71 4.94
C VAL A 159 -13.69 -0.39 5.24
N PHE A 160 -13.84 -0.01 6.51
CA PHE A 160 -14.43 1.27 6.89
C PHE A 160 -13.57 2.47 6.49
N ASN A 161 -12.24 2.34 6.51
CA ASN A 161 -11.32 3.38 6.03
C ASN A 161 -11.31 3.50 4.51
N PHE A 162 -11.78 2.46 3.80
CA PHE A 162 -11.90 2.45 2.33
C PHE A 162 -13.19 3.14 1.87
N TYR A 163 -14.27 3.01 2.64
CA TYR A 163 -15.52 3.71 2.34
C TYR A 163 -15.40 5.20 2.64
N ASP A 164 -16.04 6.00 1.80
CA ASP A 164 -16.11 7.44 1.95
C ASP A 164 -16.57 7.84 3.36
N LYS A 165 -15.76 8.68 4.02
CA LYS A 165 -16.05 9.16 5.38
C LYS A 165 -17.41 9.85 5.50
N GLU A 166 -17.88 10.50 4.42
CA GLU A 166 -19.20 11.14 4.39
C GLU A 166 -20.34 10.11 4.44
N SER A 167 -20.23 9.03 3.68
CA SER A 167 -21.24 7.95 3.70
C SER A 167 -21.31 7.28 5.07
N PHE A 168 -20.14 7.11 5.72
CA PHE A 168 -20.09 6.56 7.07
C PHE A 168 -20.66 7.51 8.13
N GLN A 169 -20.41 8.82 8.00
CA GLN A 169 -20.97 9.81 8.90
C GLN A 169 -22.51 9.88 8.75
N LYS A 170 -23.04 9.83 7.52
CA LYS A 170 -24.48 9.75 7.27
C LYS A 170 -25.15 8.54 7.93
N LEU A 171 -24.44 7.38 7.94
CA LEU A 171 -24.92 6.18 8.66
C LEU A 171 -24.92 6.38 10.17
N LYS A 172 -23.90 7.03 10.75
CA LYS A 172 -23.86 7.38 12.17
C LYS A 172 -24.98 8.36 12.56
N ASP A 173 -25.24 9.33 11.70
CA ASP A 173 -26.25 10.36 11.91
C ASP A 173 -27.67 9.88 11.54
N ASN A 174 -27.87 8.57 11.34
CA ASN A 174 -29.13 7.97 10.89
C ASN A 174 -29.65 8.52 9.55
N GLN A 175 -28.80 9.05 8.71
CA GLN A 175 -29.17 9.50 7.35
C GLN A 175 -29.08 8.32 6.36
N CYS A 176 -29.97 8.30 5.37
CA CYS A 176 -29.91 7.31 4.32
C CYS A 176 -28.70 7.55 3.41
N THR A 177 -27.84 6.54 3.24
CA THR A 177 -26.63 6.62 2.40
C THR A 177 -26.97 6.70 0.90
N PHE A 178 -28.15 6.19 0.51
CA PHE A 178 -28.61 6.12 -0.88
C PHE A 178 -29.62 7.22 -1.26
N ASP A 179 -30.25 7.84 -0.27
CA ASP A 179 -31.20 8.92 -0.46
C ASP A 179 -31.05 9.95 0.67
N ALA A 180 -30.42 11.08 0.36
CA ALA A 180 -30.10 12.14 1.32
C ALA A 180 -31.38 12.84 1.89
N THR A 181 -32.54 12.62 1.28
CA THR A 181 -33.81 13.21 1.73
C THR A 181 -34.52 12.36 2.78
N ARG A 182 -34.06 11.14 3.03
CA ARG A 182 -34.66 10.17 3.93
C ARG A 182 -33.84 9.94 5.19
N THR A 183 -34.51 9.81 6.31
CA THR A 183 -33.93 9.25 7.52
C THR A 183 -33.71 7.75 7.34
N CYS A 184 -32.56 7.23 7.79
CA CYS A 184 -32.26 5.80 7.66
C CYS A 184 -33.16 4.97 8.58
N ASN A 185 -34.16 4.32 8.02
CA ASN A 185 -35.08 3.41 8.73
C ASN A 185 -34.55 1.96 8.75
N ARG A 186 -33.21 1.75 8.69
CA ARG A 186 -32.59 0.41 8.64
C ARG A 186 -33.13 -0.43 7.48
N CYS A 187 -33.25 0.18 6.31
CA CYS A 187 -33.67 -0.54 5.10
C CYS A 187 -32.70 -1.68 4.80
N PHE A 188 -33.15 -2.66 4.01
CA PHE A 188 -32.40 -3.87 3.70
C PHE A 188 -31.02 -3.59 3.06
N GLN A 189 -30.87 -2.48 2.34
CA GLN A 189 -29.62 -2.06 1.70
C GLN A 189 -28.56 -1.61 2.72
N CYS A 190 -28.98 -1.03 3.86
CA CYS A 190 -28.09 -0.58 4.92
C CYS A 190 -27.91 -1.60 6.06
N ILE A 191 -28.74 -2.62 6.15
CA ILE A 191 -28.73 -3.61 7.25
C ILE A 191 -27.36 -4.30 7.38
N GLY A 192 -26.71 -4.63 6.29
CA GLY A 192 -25.39 -5.25 6.32
C GLY A 192 -24.28 -4.35 6.87
N LEU A 193 -24.48 -3.01 6.82
CA LEU A 193 -23.54 -2.01 7.32
C LEU A 193 -23.86 -1.59 8.77
N ILE A 194 -25.11 -1.67 9.16
CA ILE A 194 -25.61 -1.20 10.47
C ILE A 194 -25.63 -2.32 11.53
N ASN A 195 -25.74 -3.59 11.13
CA ASN A 195 -25.80 -4.74 12.06
C ASN A 195 -24.48 -5.02 12.80
N LYS A 196 -23.58 -4.04 12.86
CA LYS A 196 -22.37 -4.08 13.68
C LYS A 196 -22.45 -3.08 14.82
N LYS A 197 -23.56 -3.07 15.52
CA LYS A 197 -23.57 -2.54 16.87
C LYS A 197 -22.70 -3.43 17.74
N THR A 198 -21.77 -2.78 18.45
CA THR A 198 -21.00 -3.40 19.52
C THR A 198 -21.92 -4.16 20.48
N PRO A 199 -21.46 -5.25 21.10
CA PRO A 199 -22.26 -6.10 22.00
C PRO A 199 -22.77 -5.42 23.26
N GLU A 200 -22.62 -4.13 23.43
CA GLU A 200 -22.95 -3.40 24.67
C GLU A 200 -24.17 -2.46 24.55
N GLU A 201 -25.05 -2.64 23.56
CA GLU A 201 -26.34 -1.94 23.50
C GLU A 201 -27.48 -2.87 23.09
#